data_cea8db12256a04500ae31332413e2cb6
#
_entry.id   cea8db12256a04500ae31332413e2cb6
#
_cell.length_a   1.000
_cell.length_b   1.000
_cell.length_c   1.000
_cell.angle_alpha   90.00
_cell.angle_beta   90.00
_cell.angle_gamma   90.00
#
_symmetry.space_group_name_H-M   'P 1'
#
loop_
_entity.id
_entity.type
_entity.pdbx_description
1 polymer ?
#
loop_
_entity_poly.entity_id
_entity_poly.type
_entity_poly.pdbx_seq_one_letter_code
_entity_poly.pdbx_strand_id
1 'polypeptide(L)'
;MKQLDTKLMHPAEQITVIIGRIYRSGMTTTSGGNVSIMDDNGDMWITPIAIDKGSLTEKDIIWVKADGTIIGPHKPSSEYPFHKAIYQMRPGMRAVIHAHPPALVSFSIVHKIPNTNIIPQARRICGKIGFAPYACPGSQELGK
;
A
#
# COMPACT_ATOMS: atom_id res chain seq x y z
N MET A 1 13.00 0.42 -23.29
CA MET A 1 11.90 0.23 -22.31
C MET A 1 11.21 1.57 -22.13
N LYS A 2 9.91 1.67 -22.44
CA LYS A 2 9.15 2.94 -22.28
C LYS A 2 9.08 3.26 -20.79
N GLN A 3 9.59 4.42 -20.40
CA GLN A 3 9.49 4.87 -18.99
C GLN A 3 8.03 5.24 -18.71
N LEU A 4 7.46 4.68 -17.64
CA LEU A 4 6.12 5.04 -17.19
C LEU A 4 6.20 6.40 -16.48
N ASP A 5 5.50 7.39 -17.00
CA ASP A 5 5.32 8.67 -16.31
C ASP A 5 4.07 8.58 -15.43
N THR A 6 4.29 8.24 -14.16
CA THR A 6 3.20 8.07 -13.21
C THR A 6 2.44 9.37 -12.92
N LYS A 7 3.01 10.54 -13.22
CA LYS A 7 2.35 11.83 -13.02
C LYS A 7 1.19 12.07 -14.01
N LEU A 8 1.23 11.38 -15.15
CA LEU A 8 0.20 11.48 -16.19
C LEU A 8 -0.87 10.39 -16.05
N MET A 9 -0.71 9.49 -15.09
CA MET A 9 -1.63 8.36 -14.89
C MET A 9 -2.69 8.70 -13.85
N HIS A 10 -3.92 8.26 -14.10
CA HIS A 10 -4.97 8.30 -13.09
C HIS A 10 -4.59 7.45 -11.86
N PRO A 11 -4.95 7.84 -10.61
CA PRO A 11 -4.59 7.06 -9.41
C PRO A 11 -4.96 5.58 -9.48
N ALA A 12 -6.13 5.24 -10.05
CA ALA A 12 -6.53 3.84 -10.22
C ALA A 12 -5.58 3.06 -11.14
N GLU A 13 -5.14 3.67 -12.24
CA GLU A 13 -4.15 3.08 -13.15
C GLU A 13 -2.79 2.89 -12.45
N GLN A 14 -2.32 3.90 -11.70
CA GLN A 14 -1.09 3.78 -10.92
C GLN A 14 -1.15 2.61 -9.94
N ILE A 15 -2.25 2.50 -9.19
CA ILE A 15 -2.45 1.42 -8.21
C ILE A 15 -2.40 0.05 -8.88
N THR A 16 -3.12 -0.14 -10.00
CA THR A 16 -3.13 -1.43 -10.71
C THR A 16 -1.76 -1.82 -11.24
N VAL A 17 -1.02 -0.88 -11.79
CA VAL A 17 0.36 -1.13 -12.25
C VAL A 17 1.27 -1.54 -11.09
N ILE A 18 1.19 -0.84 -9.96
CA ILE A 18 2.06 -1.09 -8.81
C ILE A 18 1.71 -2.41 -8.11
N ILE A 19 0.43 -2.66 -7.82
CA ILE A 19 0.02 -3.92 -7.17
C ILE A 19 0.34 -5.14 -8.06
N GLY A 20 0.16 -5.01 -9.38
CA GLY A 20 0.53 -6.04 -10.32
C GLY A 20 2.04 -6.32 -10.35
N ARG A 21 2.90 -5.30 -10.22
CA ARG A 21 4.36 -5.48 -10.07
C ARG A 21 4.71 -6.20 -8.76
N ILE A 22 4.12 -5.78 -7.65
CA ILE A 22 4.31 -6.38 -6.33
C ILE A 22 3.91 -7.85 -6.36
N TYR A 23 2.75 -8.17 -6.96
CA TYR A 23 2.27 -9.54 -7.11
C TYR A 23 3.21 -10.40 -7.96
N ARG A 24 3.57 -9.94 -9.17
CA ARG A 24 4.48 -10.68 -10.07
C ARG A 24 5.89 -10.87 -9.50
N SER A 25 6.31 -10.00 -8.58
CA SER A 25 7.61 -10.12 -7.89
C SER A 25 7.56 -11.03 -6.65
N GLY A 26 6.43 -11.69 -6.37
CA GLY A 26 6.28 -12.56 -5.21
C GLY A 26 6.31 -11.81 -3.87
N MET A 27 6.05 -10.50 -3.87
CA MET A 27 6.05 -9.67 -2.67
C MET A 27 4.67 -9.59 -2.01
N THR A 28 3.69 -10.30 -2.54
CA THR A 28 2.36 -10.47 -1.95
C THR A 28 1.70 -11.73 -2.51
N THR A 29 0.52 -12.08 -1.97
CA THR A 29 -0.32 -13.19 -2.42
C THR A 29 -1.53 -12.68 -3.20
N THR A 30 -2.37 -13.57 -3.69
CA THR A 30 -3.62 -13.22 -4.38
C THR A 30 -4.53 -12.33 -3.54
N SER A 31 -4.58 -12.54 -2.23
CA SER A 31 -5.44 -11.82 -1.29
C SER A 31 -4.71 -10.81 -0.40
N GLY A 32 -3.38 -10.93 -0.29
CA GLY A 32 -2.56 -10.10 0.59
C GLY A 32 -2.20 -8.75 -0.02
N GLY A 33 -1.73 -7.85 0.83
CA GLY A 33 -1.25 -6.54 0.43
C GLY A 33 -2.33 -5.60 -0.12
N ASN A 34 -2.03 -4.33 -0.08
CA ASN A 34 -2.93 -3.28 -0.58
C ASN A 34 -2.12 -2.01 -0.88
N VAL A 35 -2.67 -1.18 -1.75
CA VAL A 35 -2.04 0.07 -2.19
C VAL A 35 -3.10 1.15 -2.16
N SER A 36 -2.74 2.33 -1.68
CA SER A 36 -3.58 3.52 -1.80
C SER A 36 -2.78 4.73 -2.28
N ILE A 37 -3.51 5.68 -2.86
CA ILE A 37 -3.02 7.00 -3.25
C ILE A 37 -4.00 8.03 -2.71
N MET A 38 -3.45 9.10 -2.12
CA MET A 38 -4.19 10.31 -1.76
C MET A 38 -4.02 11.34 -2.88
N ASP A 39 -5.09 11.78 -3.50
CA ASP A 39 -5.04 12.81 -4.53
C ASP A 39 -5.03 14.23 -3.95
N ASP A 40 -4.98 15.24 -4.83
CA ASP A 40 -4.87 16.64 -4.42
C ASP A 40 -6.17 17.19 -3.83
N ASN A 41 -7.29 16.53 -4.06
CA ASN A 41 -8.60 16.88 -3.49
C ASN A 41 -8.78 16.31 -2.08
N GLY A 42 -7.85 15.48 -1.59
CA GLY A 42 -7.96 14.76 -0.34
C GLY A 42 -8.79 13.48 -0.44
N ASP A 43 -9.08 13.02 -1.65
CA ASP A 43 -9.75 11.76 -1.90
C ASP A 43 -8.73 10.61 -1.92
N MET A 44 -9.12 9.45 -1.38
CA MET A 44 -8.27 8.26 -1.36
C MET A 44 -8.74 7.25 -2.40
N TRP A 45 -7.80 6.80 -3.22
CA TRP A 45 -7.95 5.65 -4.10
C TRP A 45 -7.28 4.45 -3.47
N ILE A 46 -7.97 3.30 -3.36
CA ILE A 46 -7.45 2.12 -2.64
C ILE A 46 -7.88 0.82 -3.31
N THR A 47 -7.01 -0.19 -3.23
CA THR A 47 -7.34 -1.55 -3.66
C THR A 47 -8.53 -2.12 -2.89
N PRO A 48 -9.38 -2.94 -3.54
CA PRO A 48 -10.51 -3.60 -2.89
C PRO A 48 -10.09 -4.73 -1.93
N ILE A 49 -11.00 -5.09 -1.02
CA ILE A 49 -10.89 -6.29 -0.20
C ILE A 49 -11.18 -7.55 -1.05
N ALA A 50 -10.49 -8.65 -0.75
CA ALA A 50 -10.78 -10.01 -1.22
C ALA A 50 -10.85 -10.19 -2.75
N ILE A 51 -10.27 -9.28 -3.52
CA ILE A 51 -10.12 -9.41 -4.97
C ILE A 51 -8.68 -9.84 -5.27
N ASP A 52 -8.53 -10.77 -6.22
CA ASP A 52 -7.23 -11.29 -6.65
C ASP A 52 -6.32 -10.15 -7.16
N LYS A 53 -5.18 -9.97 -6.50
CA LYS A 53 -4.21 -8.91 -6.79
C LYS A 53 -3.52 -9.08 -8.14
N GLY A 54 -3.52 -10.31 -8.67
CA GLY A 54 -2.95 -10.62 -9.99
C GLY A 54 -3.83 -10.19 -11.16
N SER A 55 -5.13 -10.01 -10.93
CA SER A 55 -6.14 -9.72 -11.96
C SER A 55 -6.83 -8.35 -11.81
N LEU A 56 -6.44 -7.54 -10.83
CA LEU A 56 -7.03 -6.22 -10.61
C LEU A 56 -6.92 -5.32 -11.85
N THR A 57 -8.03 -4.66 -12.15
CA THR A 57 -8.13 -3.61 -13.18
C THR A 57 -8.45 -2.26 -12.54
N GLU A 58 -8.35 -1.19 -13.29
CA GLU A 58 -8.68 0.16 -12.81
C GLU A 58 -10.13 0.27 -12.32
N LYS A 59 -11.05 -0.49 -12.92
CA LYS A 59 -12.47 -0.50 -12.57
C LYS A 59 -12.74 -1.09 -11.19
N ASP A 60 -11.82 -1.90 -10.67
CA ASP A 60 -11.92 -2.54 -9.36
C ASP A 60 -11.43 -1.64 -8.22
N ILE A 61 -10.71 -0.56 -8.54
CA ILE A 61 -10.14 0.35 -7.54
C ILE A 61 -11.24 1.21 -6.92
N ILE A 62 -11.22 1.32 -5.61
CA ILE A 62 -12.23 2.01 -4.83
C ILE A 62 -11.82 3.47 -4.63
N TRP A 63 -12.75 4.36 -4.88
CA TRP A 63 -12.62 5.78 -4.61
C TRP A 63 -13.34 6.14 -3.32
N VAL A 64 -12.60 6.59 -2.34
CA VAL A 64 -13.11 7.09 -1.06
C VAL A 64 -12.94 8.59 -1.04
N LYS A 65 -14.02 9.32 -1.09
CA LYS A 65 -14.01 10.79 -1.04
C LYS A 65 -13.57 11.32 0.31
N ALA A 66 -13.13 12.55 0.34
CA ALA A 66 -12.73 13.26 1.57
C ALA A 66 -13.85 13.29 2.62
N ASP A 67 -15.12 13.33 2.20
CA ASP A 67 -16.29 13.24 3.08
C ASP A 67 -16.60 11.82 3.60
N GLY A 68 -15.85 10.83 3.16
CA GLY A 68 -16.03 9.42 3.52
C GLY A 68 -16.96 8.63 2.61
N THR A 69 -17.54 9.25 1.57
CA THR A 69 -18.36 8.54 0.56
C THR A 69 -17.50 7.53 -0.20
N ILE A 70 -17.96 6.28 -0.27
CA ILE A 70 -17.26 5.19 -0.96
C ILE A 70 -17.93 4.95 -2.32
N ILE A 71 -17.12 4.98 -3.38
CA ILE A 71 -17.55 4.77 -4.77
C ILE A 71 -16.72 3.64 -5.37
N GLY A 72 -17.38 2.66 -5.98
CA GLY A 72 -16.75 1.53 -6.65
C GLY A 72 -17.58 0.26 -6.54
N PRO A 73 -17.19 -0.80 -7.28
CA PRO A 73 -17.94 -2.05 -7.35
C PRO A 73 -17.74 -2.97 -6.13
N HIS A 74 -16.74 -2.69 -5.30
CA HIS A 74 -16.33 -3.52 -4.18
C HIS A 74 -16.23 -2.70 -2.88
N LYS A 75 -16.02 -3.38 -1.76
CA LYS A 75 -15.61 -2.71 -0.52
C LYS A 75 -14.12 -2.37 -0.56
N PRO A 76 -13.67 -1.27 0.06
CA PRO A 76 -12.24 -0.97 0.21
C PRO A 76 -11.53 -2.07 1.00
N SER A 77 -10.20 -2.14 0.88
CA SER A 77 -9.38 -3.03 1.70
C SER A 77 -9.77 -2.97 3.17
N SER A 78 -9.76 -4.12 3.87
CA SER A 78 -9.95 -4.18 5.32
C SER A 78 -8.93 -3.32 6.09
N GLU A 79 -7.82 -3.01 5.45
CA GLU A 79 -6.74 -2.20 6.02
C GLU A 79 -6.87 -0.69 5.72
N TYR A 80 -7.98 -0.28 5.10
CA TYR A 80 -8.32 1.13 4.91
C TYR A 80 -8.12 2.00 6.17
N PRO A 81 -8.48 1.53 7.41
CA PRO A 81 -8.30 2.35 8.60
C PRO A 81 -6.85 2.76 8.87
N PHE A 82 -5.88 1.83 8.72
CA PHE A 82 -4.48 2.20 8.94
C PHE A 82 -3.90 3.07 7.81
N HIS A 83 -4.31 2.88 6.55
CA HIS A 83 -3.94 3.79 5.46
C HIS A 83 -4.42 5.21 5.77
N LYS A 84 -5.67 5.36 6.22
CA LYS A 84 -6.23 6.64 6.63
C LYS A 84 -5.43 7.28 7.78
N ALA A 85 -5.07 6.48 8.80
CA ALA A 85 -4.27 6.95 9.93
C ALA A 85 -2.89 7.47 9.47
N ILE A 86 -2.21 6.77 8.55
CA ILE A 86 -0.93 7.22 7.99
C ILE A 86 -1.07 8.59 7.32
N TYR A 87 -2.07 8.78 6.47
CA TYR A 87 -2.28 10.06 5.80
C TYR A 87 -2.60 11.19 6.78
N GLN A 88 -3.36 10.91 7.84
CA GLN A 88 -3.66 11.89 8.89
C GLN A 88 -2.42 12.28 9.69
N MET A 89 -1.58 11.30 10.04
CA MET A 89 -0.34 11.54 10.82
C MET A 89 0.79 12.10 9.96
N ARG A 90 0.76 11.90 8.65
CA ARG A 90 1.80 12.28 7.69
C ARG A 90 1.19 12.98 6.48
N PRO A 91 0.78 14.26 6.62
CA PRO A 91 0.06 14.98 5.56
C PRO A 91 0.84 15.11 4.24
N GLY A 92 2.16 14.95 4.27
CA GLY A 92 3.01 14.96 3.06
C GLY A 92 3.06 13.63 2.31
N MET A 93 2.50 12.54 2.86
CA MET A 93 2.46 11.26 2.17
C MET A 93 1.36 11.24 1.12
N ARG A 94 1.71 10.79 -0.10
CA ARG A 94 0.78 10.72 -1.23
C ARG A 94 0.41 9.29 -1.60
N ALA A 95 1.14 8.30 -1.10
CA ALA A 95 0.87 6.89 -1.36
C ALA A 95 1.28 6.03 -0.16
N VAL A 96 0.53 4.95 0.06
CA VAL A 96 0.85 3.91 1.03
C VAL A 96 0.82 2.57 0.30
N ILE A 97 1.87 1.78 0.50
CA ILE A 97 2.00 0.43 -0.04
C ILE A 97 2.16 -0.54 1.13
N HIS A 98 1.24 -1.48 1.25
CA HIS A 98 1.37 -2.63 2.13
C HIS A 98 1.65 -3.87 1.29
N ALA A 99 2.70 -4.58 1.60
CA ALA A 99 3.12 -5.79 0.92
C ALA A 99 3.74 -6.78 1.91
N HIS A 100 3.88 -8.04 1.49
CA HIS A 100 4.43 -9.12 2.32
C HIS A 100 5.71 -9.70 1.69
N PRO A 101 6.80 -8.91 1.49
CA PRO A 101 8.05 -9.45 0.94
C PRO A 101 8.58 -10.55 1.87
N PRO A 102 8.83 -11.78 1.39
CA PRO A 102 9.17 -12.91 2.26
C PRO A 102 10.34 -12.66 3.21
N ALA A 103 11.38 -11.97 2.73
CA ALA A 103 12.53 -11.61 3.56
C ALA A 103 12.14 -10.66 4.72
N LEU A 104 11.33 -9.62 4.46
CA LEU A 104 10.89 -8.69 5.50
C LEU A 104 9.92 -9.35 6.48
N VAL A 105 9.05 -10.24 5.99
CA VAL A 105 8.18 -11.05 6.86
C VAL A 105 9.02 -11.92 7.79
N SER A 106 10.08 -12.58 7.28
CA SER A 106 10.99 -13.38 8.10
C SER A 106 11.69 -12.54 9.19
N PHE A 107 12.16 -11.35 8.84
CA PHE A 107 12.72 -10.41 9.83
C PHE A 107 11.69 -9.99 10.88
N SER A 108 10.45 -9.74 10.46
CA SER A 108 9.35 -9.39 11.37
C SER A 108 9.04 -10.51 12.37
N ILE A 109 8.95 -11.76 11.91
CA ILE A 109 8.69 -12.92 12.77
C ILE A 109 9.72 -13.08 13.87
N VAL A 110 10.99 -12.82 13.57
CA VAL A 110 12.08 -12.93 14.56
C VAL A 110 12.36 -11.61 15.31
N HIS A 111 11.48 -10.63 15.18
CA HIS A 111 11.59 -9.31 15.80
C HIS A 111 12.94 -8.60 15.54
N LYS A 112 13.47 -8.73 14.30
CA LYS A 112 14.71 -8.08 13.90
C LYS A 112 14.46 -7.04 12.83
N ILE A 113 15.23 -5.95 12.88
CA ILE A 113 15.25 -4.93 11.85
C ILE A 113 16.41 -5.19 10.91
N PRO A 114 16.19 -5.31 9.58
CA PRO A 114 17.28 -5.50 8.62
C PRO A 114 18.21 -4.29 8.60
N ASN A 115 19.51 -4.54 8.55
CA ASN A 115 20.51 -3.48 8.46
C ASN A 115 20.64 -2.99 7.01
N THR A 116 19.97 -1.89 6.68
CA THR A 116 20.03 -1.29 5.33
C THR A 116 21.36 -0.61 5.01
N ASN A 117 22.23 -0.38 5.99
CA ASN A 117 23.53 0.25 5.76
C ASN A 117 24.52 -0.65 5.01
N ILE A 118 24.27 -1.97 4.97
CA ILE A 118 25.13 -2.93 4.25
C ILE A 118 25.06 -2.72 2.74
N ILE A 119 23.90 -2.23 2.25
CA ILE A 119 23.68 -1.98 0.83
C ILE A 119 23.38 -0.49 0.65
N PRO A 120 24.31 0.31 0.09
CA PRO A 120 24.16 1.77 -0.02
C PRO A 120 22.85 2.19 -0.73
N GLN A 121 22.45 1.46 -1.77
CA GLN A 121 21.19 1.73 -2.47
C GLN A 121 19.96 1.49 -1.60
N ALA A 122 19.96 0.42 -0.79
CA ALA A 122 18.86 0.15 0.14
C ALA A 122 18.75 1.27 1.20
N ARG A 123 19.88 1.74 1.73
CA ARG A 123 19.91 2.87 2.67
C ARG A 123 19.35 4.13 2.06
N ARG A 124 19.72 4.44 0.82
CA ARG A 124 19.27 5.65 0.12
C ARG A 124 17.77 5.63 -0.18
N ILE A 125 17.22 4.47 -0.55
CA ILE A 125 15.81 4.33 -0.96
C ILE A 125 14.91 4.14 0.25
N CYS A 126 15.23 3.20 1.14
CA CYS A 126 14.38 2.82 2.27
C CYS A 126 14.56 3.73 3.50
N GLY A 127 15.67 4.43 3.59
CA GLY A 127 15.98 5.24 4.77
C GLY A 127 16.08 4.40 6.04
N LYS A 128 15.51 4.91 7.13
CA LYS A 128 15.42 4.19 8.41
C LYS A 128 14.18 3.30 8.40
N ILE A 129 14.39 2.01 8.65
CA ILE A 129 13.28 1.06 8.81
C ILE A 129 12.79 1.12 10.27
N GLY A 130 11.47 1.27 10.43
CA GLY A 130 10.81 1.14 11.71
C GLY A 130 10.30 -0.29 11.93
N PHE A 131 9.97 -0.60 13.17
CA PHE A 131 9.26 -1.82 13.57
C PHE A 131 8.01 -1.40 14.33
N ALA A 132 6.84 -1.85 13.85
CA ALA A 132 5.57 -1.67 14.54
C ALA A 132 5.28 -2.92 15.37
N PRO A 133 4.80 -2.79 16.63
CA PRO A 133 4.32 -3.93 17.40
C PRO A 133 3.12 -4.56 16.71
N TYR A 134 2.86 -5.84 17.05
CA TYR A 134 1.73 -6.54 16.49
C TYR A 134 0.41 -5.90 16.92
N ALA A 135 -0.47 -5.69 15.96
CA ALA A 135 -1.88 -5.38 16.17
C ALA A 135 -2.72 -6.16 15.16
N CYS A 136 -3.99 -6.39 15.48
CA CYS A 136 -4.88 -7.16 14.62
C CYS A 136 -5.09 -6.46 13.27
N PRO A 137 -4.86 -7.15 12.13
CA PRO A 137 -5.11 -6.58 10.81
C PRO A 137 -6.53 -6.03 10.68
N GLY A 138 -6.67 -4.85 10.08
CA GLY A 138 -7.96 -4.16 9.91
C GLY A 138 -8.49 -3.46 11.17
N SER A 139 -7.80 -3.54 12.31
CA SER A 139 -8.19 -2.85 13.52
C SER A 139 -7.76 -1.38 13.51
N GLN A 140 -8.46 -0.56 14.31
CA GLN A 140 -8.03 0.83 14.57
C GLN A 140 -6.72 0.89 15.38
N GLU A 141 -6.42 -0.16 16.14
CA GLU A 141 -5.20 -0.25 16.93
C GLU A 141 -3.94 -0.32 16.04
N LEU A 142 -4.03 -1.01 14.90
CA LEU A 142 -2.95 -1.05 13.91
C LEU A 142 -2.64 0.33 13.31
N GLY A 143 -3.57 1.27 13.37
CA GLY A 143 -3.41 2.63 12.89
C GLY A 143 -2.83 3.62 13.93
N LYS A 144 -2.61 3.18 15.17
CA LYS A 144 -2.05 4.01 16.25
C LYS A 144 -0.54 3.85 16.34
#